data_9b35c801159141247f3472d37896fb5d
#
_entry.id   9b35c801159141247f3472d37896fb5d
#
_cell.length_a   1.000
_cell.length_b   1.000
_cell.length_c   1.000
_cell.angle_alpha   90.00
_cell.angle_beta   90.00
_cell.angle_gamma   90.00
#
_symmetry.space_group_name_H-M   'P 1'
#
loop_
_entity.id
_entity.type
_entity.pdbx_description
1 polymer ?
#
loop_
_entity_poly.entity_id
_entity_poly.type
_entity_poly.pdbx_seq_one_letter_code
_entity_poly.pdbx_strand_id
1 'polypeptide(L)'
;MRIFGRSALALAGGLMLAGGAAVAQEVTLNVWSDPVRLTMFDLYDKTHDNVKLNVTTIDPAGLVAKIQLGMQSKSEVPDVIFMNDIGYAAQLSTRRSNYLLDLTDKVPKATLDEFYPNANSPCYINGKLLCMRNDIAHDVVWYDKPLMESLGAKVQTTWEEYKALGDELAPKGYSLLSPMVPFEAFLVTDGCDMVMPVEGKDDTVKIDLTTEKCLKPARMIDHMIAAGSLSKVGPFDPAVVELVKAGKVPLMIGPTWFGEYVIKATYEMAPGKLAVALPLKWEDQAQPLTWSWGGGVYGGWKDTAHPAEVADLITWMSSDVTNQTTAVTLPAHKPSSIAWGERLKADAYYGSPDVFDMQVKAAEYSHPGYVSLRFSVEDAIVKIVSANIAKGVTVEASLPALQTELVNLAKLNGYTVE
;
A
#
# COMPACT_ATOMS: atom_id res chain seq x y z
N MET A 1 30.81 -6.46 98.41
CA MET A 1 31.31 -7.23 97.23
C MET A 1 30.47 -6.75 95.99
N ARG A 2 31.13 -6.18 95.01
CA ARG A 2 30.56 -5.36 93.94
C ARG A 2 30.01 -6.26 92.86
N ILE A 3 28.78 -5.91 92.37
CA ILE A 3 28.20 -6.52 91.18
C ILE A 3 27.93 -5.40 90.16
N PHE A 4 28.60 -5.49 89.05
CA PHE A 4 28.44 -4.55 87.94
C PHE A 4 27.24 -4.97 87.04
N GLY A 5 26.27 -4.06 86.83
CA GLY A 5 25.24 -4.21 85.84
C GLY A 5 25.72 -3.63 84.50
N ARG A 6 25.54 -4.38 83.42
CA ARG A 6 25.79 -3.94 82.04
C ARG A 6 24.45 -3.57 81.40
N SER A 7 24.29 -2.28 81.05
CA SER A 7 23.19 -1.79 80.24
C SER A 7 23.49 -2.06 78.76
N ALA A 8 22.59 -2.72 78.10
CA ALA A 8 22.63 -2.90 76.65
C ALA A 8 21.86 -1.78 76.00
N LEU A 9 22.54 -0.94 75.21
CA LEU A 9 21.89 0.00 74.27
C LEU A 9 21.46 -0.76 72.98
N ALA A 10 20.18 -0.79 72.71
CA ALA A 10 19.66 -1.24 71.40
C ALA A 10 19.69 -0.05 70.45
N LEU A 11 20.54 -0.13 69.41
CA LEU A 11 20.50 0.75 68.24
C LEU A 11 19.40 0.23 67.31
N ALA A 12 18.31 0.97 67.12
CA ALA A 12 17.34 0.80 66.10
C ALA A 12 17.88 1.42 64.78
N GLY A 13 18.45 0.59 63.91
CA GLY A 13 18.82 1.01 62.55
C GLY A 13 17.59 1.12 61.68
N GLY A 14 17.16 2.34 61.37
CA GLY A 14 16.13 2.59 60.34
C GLY A 14 16.72 2.34 58.97
N LEU A 15 16.25 1.26 58.27
CA LEU A 15 16.45 1.10 56.83
C LEU A 15 15.58 2.12 56.10
N MET A 16 16.17 3.20 55.61
CA MET A 16 15.55 4.03 54.59
C MET A 16 15.63 3.24 53.26
N LEU A 17 14.49 2.69 52.83
CA LEU A 17 14.28 2.25 51.47
C LEU A 17 14.24 3.52 50.58
N ALA A 18 15.37 3.88 50.02
CA ALA A 18 15.43 4.82 48.92
C ALA A 18 14.76 4.13 47.71
N GLY A 19 13.48 4.38 47.51
CA GLY A 19 12.76 4.09 46.29
C GLY A 19 13.37 4.95 45.19
N GLY A 20 14.43 4.50 44.56
CA GLY A 20 14.91 5.09 43.31
C GLY A 20 13.82 4.88 42.27
N ALA A 21 13.17 5.95 41.84
CA ALA A 21 12.42 5.92 40.60
C ALA A 21 13.40 5.46 39.53
N ALA A 22 13.21 4.24 39.00
CA ALA A 22 13.93 3.79 37.83
C ALA A 22 13.57 4.78 36.71
N VAL A 23 14.47 5.68 36.36
CA VAL A 23 14.36 6.46 35.13
C VAL A 23 14.33 5.41 34.02
N ALA A 24 13.20 5.30 33.33
CA ALA A 24 13.10 4.43 32.17
C ALA A 24 14.22 4.83 31.21
N GLN A 25 15.05 3.88 30.84
CA GLN A 25 16.15 4.12 29.91
C GLN A 25 15.51 4.50 28.56
N GLU A 26 15.89 5.65 28.02
CA GLU A 26 15.44 6.10 26.70
C GLU A 26 15.88 5.08 25.64
N VAL A 27 14.91 4.59 24.86
CA VAL A 27 15.12 3.63 23.78
C VAL A 27 15.23 4.39 22.47
N THR A 28 16.22 4.08 21.64
CA THR A 28 16.32 4.62 20.27
C THR A 28 15.99 3.52 19.28
N LEU A 29 15.00 3.77 18.41
CA LEU A 29 14.63 2.88 17.31
C LEU A 29 15.06 3.48 15.97
N ASN A 30 15.75 2.67 15.17
CA ASN A 30 16.09 3.02 13.78
C ASN A 30 14.93 2.65 12.87
N VAL A 31 14.43 3.61 12.13
CA VAL A 31 13.26 3.45 11.27
C VAL A 31 13.63 3.79 9.83
N TRP A 32 13.26 2.92 8.88
CA TRP A 32 13.33 3.24 7.46
C TRP A 32 11.93 3.46 6.90
N SER A 33 11.73 4.61 6.24
CA SER A 33 10.42 4.98 5.70
C SER A 33 10.57 5.80 4.42
N ASP A 34 9.46 6.04 3.74
CA ASP A 34 9.37 7.03 2.68
C ASP A 34 9.26 8.46 3.26
N PRO A 35 9.47 9.52 2.45
CA PRO A 35 9.41 10.90 2.92
C PRO A 35 8.00 11.37 3.31
N VAL A 36 6.95 10.71 2.83
CA VAL A 36 5.56 11.14 3.03
C VAL A 36 5.12 10.97 4.48
N ARG A 37 5.75 10.07 5.23
CA ARG A 37 5.37 9.71 6.60
C ARG A 37 6.20 10.37 7.70
N LEU A 38 7.15 11.24 7.35
CA LEU A 38 8.04 11.87 8.34
C LEU A 38 7.28 12.59 9.44
N THR A 39 6.25 13.38 9.09
CA THR A 39 5.43 14.10 10.07
C THR A 39 4.66 13.16 11.03
N MET A 40 4.33 11.96 10.57
CA MET A 40 3.66 10.94 11.37
C MET A 40 4.61 10.37 12.42
N PHE A 41 5.87 10.10 12.06
CA PHE A 41 6.91 9.68 13.01
C PHE A 41 7.29 10.79 13.99
N ASP A 42 7.35 12.04 13.54
CA ASP A 42 7.58 13.21 14.40
C ASP A 42 6.49 13.34 15.49
N LEU A 43 5.25 12.97 15.18
CA LEU A 43 4.16 12.98 16.15
C LEU A 43 4.34 11.91 17.21
N TYR A 44 4.75 10.70 16.82
CA TYR A 44 5.08 9.62 17.77
C TYR A 44 6.19 10.05 18.72
N ASP A 45 7.30 10.57 18.21
CA ASP A 45 8.46 11.00 18.99
C ASP A 45 8.09 12.11 20.02
N LYS A 46 7.12 12.96 19.69
CA LYS A 46 6.61 14.02 20.59
C LYS A 46 5.64 13.53 21.67
N THR A 47 5.06 12.37 21.48
CA THR A 47 4.01 11.84 22.38
C THR A 47 4.50 10.64 23.21
N HIS A 48 5.72 10.15 22.97
CA HIS A 48 6.31 8.97 23.62
C HIS A 48 7.70 9.28 24.17
N ASP A 49 7.75 9.96 25.31
CA ASP A 49 8.99 10.49 25.92
C ASP A 49 10.10 9.46 26.18
N ASN A 50 9.75 8.16 26.23
CA ASN A 50 10.70 7.08 26.52
C ASN A 50 11.31 6.46 25.24
N VAL A 51 10.86 6.86 24.05
CA VAL A 51 11.33 6.32 22.77
C VAL A 51 11.74 7.46 21.87
N LYS A 52 12.93 7.36 21.30
CA LYS A 52 13.44 8.26 20.25
C LYS A 52 13.49 7.53 18.92
N LEU A 53 13.07 8.22 17.86
CA LEU A 53 13.11 7.68 16.51
C LEU A 53 14.26 8.29 15.71
N ASN A 54 15.09 7.43 15.15
CA ASN A 54 16.09 7.79 14.14
C ASN A 54 15.53 7.38 12.77
N VAL A 55 14.81 8.29 12.13
CA VAL A 55 14.10 8.02 10.86
C VAL A 55 15.02 8.31 9.69
N THR A 56 15.29 7.30 8.87
CA THR A 56 16.02 7.42 7.60
C THR A 56 15.02 7.29 6.44
N THR A 57 14.99 8.30 5.59
CA THR A 57 14.24 8.24 4.34
C THR A 57 14.96 7.38 3.32
N ILE A 58 14.26 6.41 2.77
CA ILE A 58 14.79 5.53 1.73
C ILE A 58 13.86 5.49 0.52
N ASP A 59 14.46 5.25 -0.65
CA ASP A 59 13.70 4.88 -1.84
C ASP A 59 13.13 3.47 -1.64
N PRO A 60 11.81 3.26 -1.77
CA PRO A 60 11.20 1.95 -1.70
C PRO A 60 11.77 0.95 -2.71
N ALA A 61 12.17 1.43 -3.90
CA ALA A 61 12.86 0.59 -4.87
C ALA A 61 14.16 0.03 -4.29
N GLY A 62 14.26 -1.30 -4.22
CA GLY A 62 15.41 -1.99 -3.64
C GLY A 62 15.41 -2.11 -2.11
N LEU A 63 14.34 -1.76 -1.40
CA LEU A 63 14.21 -1.92 0.06
C LEU A 63 14.58 -3.34 0.51
N VAL A 64 13.99 -4.37 -0.11
CA VAL A 64 14.23 -5.77 0.22
C VAL A 64 15.72 -6.13 0.08
N ALA A 65 16.34 -5.73 -1.03
CA ALA A 65 17.75 -5.98 -1.29
C ALA A 65 18.66 -5.28 -0.25
N LYS A 66 18.35 -4.04 0.12
CA LYS A 66 19.06 -3.28 1.16
C LYS A 66 18.99 -3.97 2.53
N ILE A 67 17.80 -4.41 2.94
CA ILE A 67 17.60 -5.15 4.18
C ILE A 67 18.43 -6.44 4.16
N GLN A 68 18.36 -7.22 3.08
CA GLN A 68 19.11 -8.45 2.95
C GLN A 68 20.63 -8.23 3.03
N LEU A 69 21.12 -7.16 2.40
CA LEU A 69 22.54 -6.79 2.46
C LEU A 69 22.94 -6.36 3.87
N GLY A 70 22.15 -5.52 4.55
CA GLY A 70 22.37 -5.11 5.93
C GLY A 70 22.44 -6.30 6.88
N MET A 71 21.52 -7.25 6.76
CA MET A 71 21.53 -8.50 7.56
C MET A 71 22.77 -9.35 7.30
N GLN A 72 23.22 -9.48 6.05
CA GLN A 72 24.42 -10.24 5.70
C GLN A 72 25.69 -9.59 6.23
N SER A 73 25.79 -8.27 6.12
CA SER A 73 26.94 -7.49 6.61
C SER A 73 26.88 -7.22 8.12
N LYS A 74 25.75 -7.53 8.76
CA LYS A 74 25.48 -7.23 10.19
C LYS A 74 25.62 -5.74 10.50
N SER A 75 25.21 -4.89 9.56
CA SER A 75 25.29 -3.44 9.69
C SER A 75 24.02 -2.79 9.15
N GLU A 76 23.60 -1.70 9.77
CA GLU A 76 22.49 -0.84 9.30
C GLU A 76 21.17 -1.58 9.06
N VAL A 77 20.81 -2.50 9.96
CA VAL A 77 19.48 -3.14 9.93
C VAL A 77 18.54 -2.28 10.78
N PRO A 78 17.46 -1.72 10.18
CA PRO A 78 16.49 -0.93 10.95
C PRO A 78 15.64 -1.80 11.87
N ASP A 79 15.17 -1.22 12.99
CA ASP A 79 14.26 -1.86 13.91
C ASP A 79 12.83 -1.92 13.33
N VAL A 80 12.43 -0.87 12.61
CA VAL A 80 11.11 -0.76 11.95
C VAL A 80 11.28 -0.31 10.52
N ILE A 81 10.48 -0.87 9.62
CA ILE A 81 10.40 -0.47 8.23
C ILE A 81 8.96 -0.19 7.81
N PHE A 82 8.79 0.82 6.98
CA PHE A 82 7.60 0.99 6.17
C PHE A 82 7.84 0.35 4.79
N MET A 83 6.95 -0.52 4.38
CA MET A 83 6.93 -1.15 3.07
C MET A 83 5.73 -0.61 2.30
N ASN A 84 5.98 0.03 1.16
CA ASN A 84 4.91 0.59 0.31
C ASN A 84 4.17 -0.47 -0.50
N ASP A 85 4.70 -1.69 -0.56
CA ASP A 85 4.09 -2.86 -1.19
C ASP A 85 4.02 -4.00 -0.18
N ILE A 86 2.83 -4.61 -0.07
CA ILE A 86 2.57 -5.70 0.87
C ILE A 86 3.36 -6.97 0.52
N GLY A 87 3.69 -7.17 -0.75
CA GLY A 87 4.53 -8.27 -1.22
C GLY A 87 5.93 -8.27 -0.61
N TYR A 88 6.43 -7.11 -0.16
CA TYR A 88 7.72 -7.04 0.53
C TYR A 88 7.71 -7.79 1.87
N ALA A 89 6.56 -7.84 2.56
CA ALA A 89 6.45 -8.65 3.77
C ALA A 89 6.66 -10.14 3.47
N ALA A 90 6.07 -10.67 2.40
CA ALA A 90 6.30 -12.04 1.97
C ALA A 90 7.76 -12.30 1.58
N GLN A 91 8.40 -11.38 0.86
CA GLN A 91 9.80 -11.48 0.46
C GLN A 91 10.75 -11.47 1.69
N LEU A 92 10.46 -10.62 2.67
CA LEU A 92 11.26 -10.49 3.91
C LEU A 92 10.98 -11.60 4.93
N SER A 93 9.91 -12.38 4.77
CA SER A 93 9.59 -13.55 5.59
C SER A 93 10.23 -14.85 5.11
N THR A 94 10.88 -14.86 3.93
CA THR A 94 11.54 -16.06 3.39
C THR A 94 12.66 -16.54 4.31
N ARG A 95 13.03 -17.85 4.21
CA ARG A 95 14.15 -18.41 4.97
C ARG A 95 15.47 -17.64 4.76
N ARG A 96 15.67 -17.06 3.61
CA ARG A 96 16.86 -16.28 3.27
C ARG A 96 16.89 -14.94 3.99
N SER A 97 15.76 -14.26 4.07
CA SER A 97 15.65 -12.95 4.69
C SER A 97 15.33 -13.07 6.18
N ASN A 98 14.23 -13.74 6.54
CA ASN A 98 13.76 -13.98 7.91
C ASN A 98 13.91 -12.73 8.81
N TYR A 99 13.48 -11.58 8.26
CA TYR A 99 13.65 -10.28 8.90
C TYR A 99 12.54 -9.99 9.90
N LEU A 100 11.29 -10.37 9.59
CA LEU A 100 10.11 -9.84 10.25
C LEU A 100 9.88 -10.39 11.65
N LEU A 101 9.59 -9.47 12.59
CA LEU A 101 9.17 -9.74 13.95
C LEU A 101 7.77 -10.36 13.98
N ASP A 102 7.57 -11.39 14.78
CA ASP A 102 6.27 -11.96 15.07
C ASP A 102 5.48 -11.03 16.00
N LEU A 103 4.40 -10.45 15.48
CA LEU A 103 3.51 -9.51 16.16
C LEU A 103 2.26 -10.18 16.75
N THR A 104 2.07 -11.50 16.56
CA THR A 104 0.83 -12.22 16.86
C THR A 104 0.32 -11.97 18.29
N ASP A 105 1.23 -12.08 19.27
CA ASP A 105 0.90 -11.88 20.70
C ASP A 105 1.29 -10.48 21.21
N LYS A 106 1.69 -9.57 20.32
CA LYS A 106 2.18 -8.23 20.68
C LYS A 106 1.18 -7.13 20.37
N VAL A 107 0.31 -7.36 19.37
CA VAL A 107 -0.75 -6.42 19.00
C VAL A 107 -2.04 -6.85 19.68
N PRO A 108 -2.73 -5.95 20.43
CA PRO A 108 -3.99 -6.26 21.07
C PRO A 108 -5.04 -6.72 20.05
N LYS A 109 -5.73 -7.82 20.34
CA LYS A 109 -6.81 -8.31 19.47
C LYS A 109 -7.90 -7.26 19.25
N ALA A 110 -8.22 -6.46 20.27
CA ALA A 110 -9.21 -5.39 20.15
C ALA A 110 -8.82 -4.39 19.05
N THR A 111 -7.54 -4.01 18.95
CA THR A 111 -7.03 -3.13 17.89
C THR A 111 -7.15 -3.81 16.52
N LEU A 112 -6.81 -5.09 16.41
CA LEU A 112 -6.93 -5.84 15.13
C LEU A 112 -8.38 -5.94 14.65
N ASP A 113 -9.34 -6.08 15.57
CA ASP A 113 -10.78 -6.17 15.27
C ASP A 113 -11.36 -4.84 14.73
N GLU A 114 -10.67 -3.72 14.92
CA GLU A 114 -11.05 -2.40 14.42
C GLU A 114 -10.60 -2.13 12.97
N PHE A 115 -9.81 -3.01 12.39
CA PHE A 115 -9.44 -2.90 10.97
C PHE A 115 -10.60 -3.32 10.04
N TYR A 116 -10.54 -2.87 8.78
CA TYR A 116 -11.47 -3.38 7.77
C TYR A 116 -11.33 -4.90 7.63
N PRO A 117 -12.42 -5.63 7.32
CA PRO A 117 -12.35 -7.07 7.12
C PRO A 117 -11.24 -7.44 6.13
N ASN A 118 -10.43 -8.42 6.50
CA ASN A 118 -9.30 -8.92 5.71
C ASN A 118 -8.16 -7.93 5.43
N ALA A 119 -8.18 -6.70 5.97
CA ALA A 119 -7.11 -5.73 5.72
C ALA A 119 -5.73 -6.28 6.12
N ASN A 120 -5.62 -6.93 7.26
CA ASN A 120 -4.38 -7.55 7.74
C ASN A 120 -4.16 -8.98 7.23
N SER A 121 -5.07 -9.57 6.43
CA SER A 121 -4.90 -10.96 5.98
C SER A 121 -3.60 -11.22 5.23
N PRO A 122 -3.11 -10.31 4.36
CA PRO A 122 -1.82 -10.49 3.71
C PRO A 122 -0.61 -10.41 4.66
N CYS A 123 -0.78 -9.85 5.85
CA CYS A 123 0.24 -9.81 6.90
C CYS A 123 0.34 -11.10 7.71
N TYR A 124 -0.64 -12.00 7.58
CA TYR A 124 -0.58 -13.33 8.18
C TYR A 124 0.17 -14.28 7.26
N ILE A 125 1.42 -14.56 7.59
CA ILE A 125 2.31 -15.44 6.82
C ILE A 125 2.64 -16.66 7.69
N ASN A 126 2.33 -17.85 7.23
CA ASN A 126 2.48 -19.10 7.98
C ASN A 126 1.80 -19.05 9.37
N GLY A 127 0.60 -18.45 9.45
CA GLY A 127 -0.19 -18.32 10.68
C GLY A 127 0.30 -17.28 11.67
N LYS A 128 1.31 -16.48 11.34
CA LYS A 128 1.89 -15.43 12.18
C LYS A 128 1.60 -14.05 11.61
N LEU A 129 1.23 -13.10 12.45
CA LEU A 129 1.13 -11.70 12.07
C LEU A 129 2.54 -11.11 11.98
N LEU A 130 3.05 -10.89 10.77
CA LEU A 130 4.42 -10.41 10.52
C LEU A 130 4.50 -8.94 10.09
N CYS A 131 3.37 -8.29 9.83
CA CYS A 131 3.27 -6.87 9.56
C CYS A 131 1.92 -6.32 10.02
N MET A 132 1.73 -5.01 9.95
CA MET A 132 0.43 -4.38 10.14
C MET A 132 0.10 -3.47 8.96
N ARG A 133 -1.14 -3.55 8.50
CA ARG A 133 -1.65 -2.74 7.41
C ARG A 133 -1.74 -1.27 7.82
N ASN A 134 -1.15 -0.39 7.04
CA ASN A 134 -1.31 1.05 7.21
C ASN A 134 -2.54 1.58 6.47
N ASP A 135 -2.69 1.22 5.21
CA ASP A 135 -3.69 1.79 4.32
C ASP A 135 -4.27 0.77 3.34
N ILE A 136 -5.37 1.13 2.69
CA ILE A 136 -6.02 0.36 1.63
C ILE A 136 -5.96 1.18 0.35
N ALA A 137 -5.18 0.69 -0.62
CA ALA A 137 -4.91 1.39 -1.88
C ALA A 137 -5.68 0.77 -3.07
N HIS A 138 -6.96 0.51 -2.90
CA HIS A 138 -7.80 0.01 -3.99
C HIS A 138 -8.08 1.09 -5.04
N ASP A 139 -8.27 0.66 -6.29
CA ASP A 139 -8.56 1.56 -7.38
C ASP A 139 -10.00 2.07 -7.35
N VAL A 140 -10.14 3.33 -7.73
CA VAL A 140 -11.42 4.04 -7.92
C VAL A 140 -11.37 4.84 -9.21
N VAL A 141 -12.51 5.40 -9.62
CA VAL A 141 -12.57 6.31 -10.77
C VAL A 141 -12.45 7.75 -10.26
N TRP A 142 -11.34 8.39 -10.56
CA TRP A 142 -11.12 9.82 -10.32
C TRP A 142 -11.53 10.63 -11.54
N TYR A 143 -12.20 11.78 -11.37
CA TYR A 143 -12.60 12.60 -12.51
C TYR A 143 -12.65 14.09 -12.18
N ASP A 144 -12.37 14.92 -13.20
CA ASP A 144 -12.57 16.37 -13.19
C ASP A 144 -14.06 16.63 -13.49
N LYS A 145 -14.85 16.89 -12.44
CA LYS A 145 -16.31 17.03 -12.54
C LYS A 145 -16.75 18.14 -13.50
N PRO A 146 -16.26 19.38 -13.39
CA PRO A 146 -16.60 20.44 -14.37
C PRO A 146 -16.19 20.10 -15.79
N LEU A 147 -15.06 19.43 -16.00
CA LEU A 147 -14.61 19.03 -17.33
C LEU A 147 -15.54 17.97 -17.93
N MET A 148 -15.91 16.94 -17.17
CA MET A 148 -16.87 15.92 -17.61
C MET A 148 -18.22 16.56 -17.99
N GLU A 149 -18.72 17.48 -17.17
CA GLU A 149 -19.97 18.23 -17.44
C GLU A 149 -19.85 19.06 -18.73
N SER A 150 -18.73 19.77 -18.94
CA SER A 150 -18.50 20.58 -20.13
C SER A 150 -18.41 19.76 -21.43
N LEU A 151 -17.98 18.51 -21.33
CA LEU A 151 -17.91 17.55 -22.42
C LEU A 151 -19.26 16.85 -22.67
N GLY A 152 -20.26 17.06 -21.80
CA GLY A 152 -21.52 16.34 -21.83
C GLY A 152 -21.35 14.83 -21.52
N ALA A 153 -20.21 14.46 -20.94
CA ALA A 153 -19.87 13.06 -20.64
C ALA A 153 -20.40 12.65 -19.27
N LYS A 154 -20.88 11.42 -19.17
CA LYS A 154 -21.25 10.79 -17.90
C LYS A 154 -20.02 10.08 -17.31
N VAL A 155 -20.01 9.89 -16.00
CA VAL A 155 -19.02 9.00 -15.36
C VAL A 155 -19.36 7.57 -15.75
N GLN A 156 -18.36 6.84 -16.23
CA GLN A 156 -18.50 5.47 -16.69
C GLN A 156 -18.68 4.51 -15.52
N THR A 157 -19.37 3.41 -15.77
CA THR A 157 -19.63 2.33 -14.82
C THR A 157 -19.08 1.00 -15.30
N THR A 158 -18.74 0.89 -16.59
CA THR A 158 -18.16 -0.31 -17.19
C THR A 158 -16.86 -0.01 -17.93
N TRP A 159 -16.02 -1.03 -18.09
CA TRP A 159 -14.79 -0.95 -18.87
C TRP A 159 -15.07 -0.67 -20.35
N GLU A 160 -16.16 -1.20 -20.87
CA GLU A 160 -16.62 -0.98 -22.25
C GLU A 160 -17.05 0.49 -22.46
N GLU A 161 -17.78 1.08 -21.51
CA GLU A 161 -18.10 2.51 -21.53
C GLU A 161 -16.84 3.39 -21.42
N TYR A 162 -15.85 2.98 -20.58
CA TYR A 162 -14.58 3.67 -20.44
C TYR A 162 -13.80 3.68 -21.77
N LYS A 163 -13.74 2.53 -22.45
CA LYS A 163 -13.17 2.44 -23.81
C LYS A 163 -13.90 3.35 -24.78
N ALA A 164 -15.24 3.31 -24.80
CA ALA A 164 -16.04 4.12 -25.70
C ALA A 164 -15.85 5.64 -25.48
N LEU A 165 -15.73 6.06 -24.21
CA LEU A 165 -15.37 7.44 -23.87
C LEU A 165 -13.99 7.80 -24.44
N GLY A 166 -13.02 6.91 -24.32
CA GLY A 166 -11.69 7.10 -24.89
C GLY A 166 -11.74 7.29 -26.42
N ASP A 167 -12.49 6.43 -27.11
CA ASP A 167 -12.68 6.52 -28.58
C ASP A 167 -13.33 7.84 -29.00
N GLU A 168 -14.28 8.35 -28.21
CA GLU A 168 -14.95 9.63 -28.49
C GLU A 168 -14.01 10.83 -28.25
N LEU A 169 -13.20 10.78 -27.17
CA LEU A 169 -12.46 11.95 -26.70
C LEU A 169 -11.07 12.07 -27.29
N ALA A 170 -10.41 10.96 -27.66
CA ALA A 170 -9.05 10.99 -28.21
C ALA A 170 -8.93 11.85 -29.48
N PRO A 171 -9.86 11.82 -30.47
CA PRO A 171 -9.81 12.72 -31.64
C PRO A 171 -9.93 14.20 -31.28
N LYS A 172 -10.45 14.51 -30.08
CA LYS A 172 -10.58 15.88 -29.55
C LYS A 172 -9.37 16.30 -28.72
N GLY A 173 -8.35 15.45 -28.65
CA GLY A 173 -7.10 15.70 -27.93
C GLY A 173 -7.18 15.48 -26.41
N TYR A 174 -8.11 14.68 -25.93
CA TYR A 174 -8.19 14.24 -24.54
C TYR A 174 -7.60 12.84 -24.35
N SER A 175 -7.19 12.51 -23.13
CA SER A 175 -6.66 11.21 -22.73
C SER A 175 -7.31 10.74 -21.44
N LEU A 176 -7.36 9.42 -21.25
CA LEU A 176 -7.82 8.77 -20.01
C LEU A 176 -6.64 8.27 -19.17
N LEU A 177 -5.50 8.95 -19.25
CA LEU A 177 -4.28 8.71 -18.54
C LEU A 177 -3.44 7.53 -19.11
N SER A 178 -2.72 6.84 -18.24
CA SER A 178 -1.78 5.76 -18.58
C SER A 178 -2.40 4.40 -18.31
N PRO A 179 -2.18 3.40 -19.18
CA PRO A 179 -2.63 2.03 -18.89
C PRO A 179 -1.87 1.37 -17.75
N MET A 180 -0.72 1.91 -17.38
CA MET A 180 0.13 1.29 -16.35
C MET A 180 -0.39 1.50 -14.93
N VAL A 181 -1.30 2.45 -14.72
CA VAL A 181 -1.98 2.63 -13.44
C VAL A 181 -3.02 1.53 -13.20
N PRO A 182 -4.01 1.36 -14.11
CA PRO A 182 -5.03 0.35 -13.95
C PRO A 182 -4.66 -0.99 -14.63
N PHE A 183 -3.38 -1.23 -15.02
CA PHE A 183 -3.02 -2.41 -15.82
C PHE A 183 -3.51 -3.71 -15.17
N GLU A 184 -3.14 -3.92 -13.91
CA GLU A 184 -3.57 -5.11 -13.16
C GLU A 184 -5.09 -5.10 -12.96
N ALA A 185 -5.70 -3.90 -12.72
CA ALA A 185 -7.15 -3.80 -12.60
C ALA A 185 -7.88 -4.22 -13.87
N PHE A 186 -7.40 -3.85 -15.06
CA PHE A 186 -7.96 -4.34 -16.34
C PHE A 186 -7.99 -5.87 -16.41
N LEU A 187 -6.87 -6.53 -16.06
CA LEU A 187 -6.71 -7.97 -16.19
C LEU A 187 -7.44 -8.71 -15.08
N VAL A 188 -7.13 -8.36 -13.82
CA VAL A 188 -7.61 -9.10 -12.65
C VAL A 188 -9.13 -8.99 -12.50
N THR A 189 -9.71 -7.84 -12.78
CA THR A 189 -11.17 -7.65 -12.66
C THR A 189 -11.96 -8.40 -13.74
N ASP A 190 -11.36 -8.80 -14.88
CA ASP A 190 -11.98 -9.73 -15.84
C ASP A 190 -11.75 -11.22 -15.47
N GLY A 191 -10.96 -11.47 -14.41
CA GLY A 191 -10.64 -12.82 -13.93
C GLY A 191 -9.35 -13.39 -14.53
N CYS A 192 -8.44 -12.52 -15.01
CA CYS A 192 -7.04 -12.89 -15.29
C CYS A 192 -6.22 -12.76 -14.01
N ASP A 193 -6.26 -13.77 -13.18
CA ASP A 193 -5.37 -13.84 -12.02
C ASP A 193 -3.98 -14.28 -12.51
N MET A 194 -3.11 -13.32 -12.75
CA MET A 194 -1.79 -13.56 -13.38
C MET A 194 -0.95 -14.59 -12.64
N VAL A 195 -1.05 -14.62 -11.32
CA VAL A 195 -0.38 -15.59 -10.44
C VAL A 195 -1.34 -16.00 -9.34
N MET A 196 -1.77 -17.25 -9.30
CA MET A 196 -2.69 -17.75 -8.29
C MET A 196 -2.04 -18.82 -7.40
N PRO A 197 -2.20 -18.76 -6.07
CA PRO A 197 -1.89 -19.91 -5.22
C PRO A 197 -2.80 -21.07 -5.56
N VAL A 198 -2.26 -22.27 -5.47
CA VAL A 198 -3.04 -23.50 -5.61
C VAL A 198 -3.54 -23.88 -4.22
N GLU A 199 -4.87 -23.93 -4.03
CA GLU A 199 -5.49 -24.26 -2.75
C GLU A 199 -5.00 -25.63 -2.23
N GLY A 200 -4.59 -25.64 -0.96
CA GLY A 200 -4.09 -26.84 -0.28
C GLY A 200 -2.69 -27.28 -0.70
N LYS A 201 -1.99 -26.49 -1.51
CA LYS A 201 -0.59 -26.75 -1.89
C LYS A 201 0.29 -25.57 -1.52
N ASP A 202 0.96 -25.67 -0.39
CA ASP A 202 1.94 -24.68 0.03
C ASP A 202 3.04 -24.54 -1.06
N ASP A 203 3.47 -23.30 -1.28
CA ASP A 203 4.52 -22.99 -2.27
C ASP A 203 4.20 -23.42 -3.73
N THR A 204 2.92 -23.57 -4.10
CA THR A 204 2.50 -23.87 -5.47
C THR A 204 1.65 -22.73 -6.03
N VAL A 205 2.00 -22.27 -7.22
CA VAL A 205 1.25 -21.24 -7.96
C VAL A 205 0.90 -21.72 -9.36
N LYS A 206 -0.24 -21.28 -9.85
CA LYS A 206 -0.64 -21.37 -11.26
C LYS A 206 -0.39 -20.04 -11.94
N ILE A 207 0.23 -20.08 -13.13
CA ILE A 207 0.52 -18.92 -13.97
C ILE A 207 0.06 -19.22 -15.39
N ASP A 208 -1.00 -18.54 -15.85
CA ASP A 208 -1.54 -18.74 -17.20
C ASP A 208 -2.10 -17.42 -17.73
N LEU A 209 -1.36 -16.77 -18.61
CA LEU A 209 -1.73 -15.54 -19.31
C LEU A 209 -2.27 -15.77 -20.72
N THR A 210 -2.56 -17.01 -21.10
CA THR A 210 -3.02 -17.38 -22.45
C THR A 210 -4.54 -17.47 -22.56
N THR A 211 -5.25 -17.32 -21.44
CA THR A 211 -6.70 -17.42 -21.38
C THR A 211 -7.38 -16.17 -21.98
N GLU A 212 -8.60 -16.33 -22.47
CA GLU A 212 -9.40 -15.20 -22.99
C GLU A 212 -9.62 -14.12 -21.90
N LYS A 213 -9.66 -14.50 -20.64
CA LYS A 213 -9.72 -13.58 -19.48
C LYS A 213 -8.51 -12.62 -19.38
N CYS A 214 -7.35 -13.03 -19.89
CA CYS A 214 -6.17 -12.18 -20.00
C CYS A 214 -6.11 -11.45 -21.36
N LEU A 215 -6.49 -12.13 -22.44
CA LEU A 215 -6.39 -11.60 -23.80
C LEU A 215 -7.42 -10.48 -24.08
N LYS A 216 -8.66 -10.61 -23.61
CA LYS A 216 -9.73 -9.61 -23.79
C LYS A 216 -9.31 -8.23 -23.24
N PRO A 217 -8.91 -8.08 -21.95
CA PRO A 217 -8.48 -6.78 -21.45
C PRO A 217 -7.18 -6.29 -22.10
N ALA A 218 -6.24 -7.17 -22.44
CA ALA A 218 -5.03 -6.79 -23.15
C ALA A 218 -5.34 -6.13 -24.51
N ARG A 219 -6.24 -6.73 -25.31
CA ARG A 219 -6.70 -6.16 -26.57
C ARG A 219 -7.44 -4.82 -26.39
N MET A 220 -8.17 -4.67 -25.29
CA MET A 220 -8.82 -3.37 -24.98
C MET A 220 -7.76 -2.29 -24.73
N ILE A 221 -6.74 -2.56 -23.93
CA ILE A 221 -5.63 -1.64 -23.69
C ILE A 221 -4.93 -1.29 -25.00
N ASP A 222 -4.62 -2.28 -25.83
CA ASP A 222 -3.97 -2.08 -27.14
C ASP A 222 -4.79 -1.18 -28.07
N HIS A 223 -6.11 -1.41 -28.12
CA HIS A 223 -7.03 -0.54 -28.86
C HIS A 223 -6.98 0.91 -28.36
N MET A 224 -7.06 1.11 -27.04
CA MET A 224 -7.08 2.44 -26.44
C MET A 224 -5.74 3.18 -26.62
N ILE A 225 -4.62 2.48 -26.57
CA ILE A 225 -3.29 3.04 -26.90
C ILE A 225 -3.24 3.43 -28.38
N ALA A 226 -3.71 2.56 -29.29
CA ALA A 226 -3.70 2.84 -30.71
C ALA A 226 -4.64 4.00 -31.09
N ALA A 227 -5.76 4.14 -30.41
CA ALA A 227 -6.69 5.26 -30.57
C ALA A 227 -6.16 6.58 -29.98
N GLY A 228 -5.09 6.53 -29.16
CA GLY A 228 -4.55 7.70 -28.47
C GLY A 228 -5.31 8.10 -27.21
N SER A 229 -6.24 7.28 -26.73
CA SER A 229 -7.00 7.53 -25.51
C SER A 229 -6.23 7.15 -24.23
N LEU A 230 -5.21 6.29 -24.33
CA LEU A 230 -4.26 6.02 -23.26
C LEU A 230 -2.84 6.41 -23.67
N SER A 231 -2.09 7.00 -22.72
CA SER A 231 -0.69 7.33 -22.89
C SER A 231 0.18 6.08 -22.93
N LYS A 232 1.30 6.12 -23.66
CA LYS A 232 2.30 5.04 -23.69
C LYS A 232 3.28 5.08 -22.50
N VAL A 233 3.25 6.16 -21.72
CA VAL A 233 4.17 6.40 -20.60
C VAL A 233 3.41 6.43 -19.28
N GLY A 234 4.13 6.28 -18.17
CA GLY A 234 3.54 6.17 -16.84
C GLY A 234 2.92 7.48 -16.32
N PRO A 235 2.16 7.42 -15.23
CA PRO A 235 1.42 8.56 -14.70
C PRO A 235 2.33 9.69 -14.17
N PHE A 236 3.57 9.40 -13.83
CA PHE A 236 4.56 10.37 -13.35
C PHE A 236 5.43 10.95 -14.46
N ASP A 237 5.24 10.53 -15.70
CA ASP A 237 5.97 11.10 -16.83
C ASP A 237 5.57 12.57 -17.02
N PRO A 238 6.54 13.50 -17.24
CA PRO A 238 6.24 14.91 -17.44
C PRO A 238 5.20 15.20 -18.51
N ALA A 239 5.16 14.40 -19.59
CA ALA A 239 4.15 14.58 -20.65
C ALA A 239 2.74 14.29 -20.15
N VAL A 240 2.54 13.33 -19.25
CA VAL A 240 1.26 13.04 -18.63
C VAL A 240 0.87 14.13 -17.64
N VAL A 241 1.82 14.58 -16.82
CA VAL A 241 1.59 15.70 -15.89
C VAL A 241 1.09 16.94 -16.64
N GLU A 242 1.72 17.29 -17.75
CA GLU A 242 1.31 18.43 -18.58
C GLU A 242 -0.08 18.24 -19.22
N LEU A 243 -0.46 17.02 -19.63
CA LEU A 243 -1.81 16.74 -20.12
C LEU A 243 -2.86 17.00 -19.04
N VAL A 244 -2.63 16.58 -17.80
CA VAL A 244 -3.56 16.84 -16.69
C VAL A 244 -3.64 18.33 -16.38
N LYS A 245 -2.51 19.03 -16.27
CA LYS A 245 -2.45 20.49 -16.05
C LYS A 245 -3.16 21.27 -17.16
N ALA A 246 -3.08 20.79 -18.40
CA ALA A 246 -3.79 21.39 -19.54
C ALA A 246 -5.31 21.08 -19.57
N GLY A 247 -5.85 20.35 -18.59
CA GLY A 247 -7.25 19.95 -18.56
C GLY A 247 -7.63 18.98 -19.68
N LYS A 248 -6.70 18.09 -20.07
CA LYS A 248 -6.87 17.11 -21.15
C LYS A 248 -7.13 15.69 -20.64
N VAL A 249 -7.29 15.50 -19.33
CA VAL A 249 -7.60 14.21 -18.70
C VAL A 249 -8.87 14.36 -17.87
N PRO A 250 -10.06 14.06 -18.45
CA PRO A 250 -11.33 14.25 -17.77
C PRO A 250 -11.62 13.19 -16.71
N LEU A 251 -11.08 11.98 -16.89
CA LEU A 251 -11.29 10.83 -16.00
C LEU A 251 -10.07 9.93 -16.03
N MET A 252 -9.75 9.34 -14.88
CA MET A 252 -8.65 8.40 -14.71
C MET A 252 -9.01 7.35 -13.68
N ILE A 253 -8.44 6.14 -13.82
CA ILE A 253 -8.53 5.09 -12.82
C ILE A 253 -7.23 5.09 -12.03
N GLY A 254 -7.33 4.97 -10.72
CA GLY A 254 -6.17 4.92 -9.86
C GLY A 254 -6.52 4.69 -8.40
N PRO A 255 -5.51 4.33 -7.60
CA PRO A 255 -5.70 3.99 -6.19
C PRO A 255 -6.13 5.18 -5.33
N THR A 256 -6.61 4.88 -4.13
CA THR A 256 -7.11 5.89 -3.19
C THR A 256 -6.10 6.99 -2.87
N TRP A 257 -4.80 6.70 -2.90
CA TRP A 257 -3.75 7.70 -2.67
C TRP A 257 -3.54 8.69 -3.83
N PHE A 258 -4.14 8.44 -5.01
CA PHE A 258 -4.06 9.38 -6.13
C PHE A 258 -4.62 10.75 -5.79
N GLY A 259 -5.72 10.82 -5.05
CA GLY A 259 -6.37 12.07 -4.71
C GLY A 259 -5.42 13.09 -4.08
N GLU A 260 -4.81 12.72 -2.96
CA GLU A 260 -3.93 13.61 -2.18
C GLU A 260 -2.51 13.69 -2.78
N TYR A 261 -1.90 12.54 -3.11
CA TYR A 261 -0.49 12.48 -3.47
C TYR A 261 -0.22 12.81 -4.94
N VAL A 262 -1.08 12.38 -5.86
CA VAL A 262 -0.85 12.57 -7.30
C VAL A 262 -1.65 13.75 -7.83
N ILE A 263 -2.98 13.71 -7.72
CA ILE A 263 -3.82 14.69 -8.40
C ILE A 263 -3.70 16.06 -7.75
N LYS A 264 -3.68 16.10 -6.42
CA LYS A 264 -3.52 17.35 -5.67
C LYS A 264 -2.06 17.85 -5.67
N ALA A 265 -1.11 16.99 -5.32
CA ALA A 265 0.27 17.41 -5.10
C ALA A 265 1.15 17.38 -6.35
N THR A 266 0.97 16.41 -7.27
CA THR A 266 1.83 16.27 -8.47
C THR A 266 1.22 16.93 -9.69
N TYR A 267 -0.07 16.68 -9.94
CA TYR A 267 -0.76 17.28 -11.10
C TYR A 267 -1.25 18.70 -10.82
N GLU A 268 -1.30 19.11 -9.56
CA GLU A 268 -1.72 20.45 -9.14
C GLU A 268 -3.10 20.82 -9.70
N MET A 269 -4.01 19.87 -9.78
CA MET A 269 -5.39 20.13 -10.23
C MET A 269 -6.02 21.20 -9.35
N ALA A 270 -6.70 22.15 -9.96
CA ALA A 270 -7.32 23.27 -9.23
C ALA A 270 -8.41 22.78 -8.26
N PRO A 271 -8.55 23.42 -7.07
CA PRO A 271 -9.59 23.08 -6.09
C PRO A 271 -11.01 23.11 -6.65
N GLY A 272 -11.88 22.32 -6.06
CA GLY A 272 -13.32 22.26 -6.42
C GLY A 272 -13.62 21.41 -7.65
N LYS A 273 -12.63 20.71 -8.22
CA LYS A 273 -12.82 19.94 -9.46
C LYS A 273 -12.88 18.44 -9.23
N LEU A 274 -12.03 17.93 -8.33
CA LEU A 274 -11.83 16.50 -8.18
C LEU A 274 -13.02 15.83 -7.51
N ALA A 275 -13.54 14.80 -8.17
CA ALA A 275 -14.56 13.91 -7.63
C ALA A 275 -14.16 12.45 -7.84
N VAL A 276 -14.87 11.53 -7.18
CA VAL A 276 -14.59 10.10 -7.23
C VAL A 276 -15.87 9.31 -7.48
N ALA A 277 -15.75 8.18 -8.16
CA ALA A 277 -16.82 7.20 -8.36
C ALA A 277 -16.32 5.79 -8.06
N LEU A 278 -17.26 4.85 -7.98
CA LEU A 278 -16.96 3.43 -7.76
C LEU A 278 -16.09 2.87 -8.88
N PRO A 279 -15.34 1.79 -8.62
CA PRO A 279 -14.57 1.10 -9.65
C PRO A 279 -15.46 0.60 -10.78
N LEU A 280 -14.86 0.42 -11.95
CA LEU A 280 -15.58 -0.09 -13.12
C LEU A 280 -15.82 -1.60 -13.00
N LYS A 281 -16.86 -2.09 -13.65
CA LYS A 281 -17.11 -3.51 -13.86
C LYS A 281 -17.06 -3.84 -15.35
N TRP A 282 -16.86 -5.10 -15.70
CA TRP A 282 -17.13 -5.59 -17.03
C TRP A 282 -18.66 -5.74 -17.23
N GLU A 283 -19.17 -5.53 -18.43
CA GLU A 283 -20.62 -5.56 -18.71
C GLU A 283 -21.29 -6.88 -18.30
N ASP A 284 -20.53 -7.99 -18.37
CA ASP A 284 -20.98 -9.33 -17.98
C ASP A 284 -20.98 -9.60 -16.46
N GLN A 285 -20.51 -8.63 -15.65
CA GLN A 285 -20.43 -8.75 -14.20
C GLN A 285 -21.62 -8.09 -13.49
N ALA A 286 -22.10 -8.71 -12.42
CA ALA A 286 -23.19 -8.17 -11.60
C ALA A 286 -22.77 -6.92 -10.80
N GLN A 287 -21.52 -6.90 -10.30
CA GLN A 287 -20.95 -5.84 -9.48
C GLN A 287 -19.50 -5.57 -9.88
N PRO A 288 -18.97 -4.39 -9.58
CA PRO A 288 -17.57 -4.11 -9.82
C PRO A 288 -16.66 -4.99 -8.98
N LEU A 289 -15.45 -5.16 -9.45
CA LEU A 289 -14.29 -5.61 -8.67
C LEU A 289 -13.25 -4.49 -8.69
N THR A 290 -12.46 -4.36 -7.65
CA THR A 290 -11.33 -3.45 -7.63
C THR A 290 -10.05 -4.17 -7.26
N TRP A 291 -8.96 -3.72 -7.83
CA TRP A 291 -7.61 -4.14 -7.51
C TRP A 291 -6.96 -3.11 -6.58
N SER A 292 -5.86 -3.47 -5.95
CA SER A 292 -5.08 -2.54 -5.13
C SER A 292 -3.71 -2.33 -5.75
N TRP A 293 -3.35 -1.10 -6.04
CA TRP A 293 -1.99 -0.74 -6.42
C TRP A 293 -1.28 -0.10 -5.23
N GLY A 294 -0.35 -0.86 -4.61
CA GLY A 294 0.30 -0.53 -3.36
C GLY A 294 -0.53 -0.94 -2.13
N GLY A 295 -0.49 -0.10 -1.12
CA GLY A 295 -1.06 -0.37 0.18
C GLY A 295 0.01 -0.77 1.18
N GLY A 296 0.44 0.22 1.98
CA GLY A 296 1.59 0.11 2.84
C GLY A 296 1.37 -0.74 4.07
N VAL A 297 2.46 -1.31 4.56
CA VAL A 297 2.52 -2.06 5.81
C VAL A 297 3.75 -1.69 6.62
N TYR A 298 3.64 -1.79 7.94
CA TYR A 298 4.78 -1.68 8.84
C TYR A 298 5.24 -3.07 9.28
N GLY A 299 6.55 -3.28 9.33
CA GLY A 299 7.18 -4.48 9.85
C GLY A 299 8.34 -4.15 10.77
N GLY A 300 8.59 -5.02 11.76
CA GLY A 300 9.69 -4.91 12.70
C GLY A 300 10.79 -5.95 12.45
N TRP A 301 11.99 -5.65 12.89
CA TRP A 301 13.11 -6.58 12.86
C TRP A 301 13.01 -7.61 14.00
N LYS A 302 13.07 -8.90 13.67
CA LYS A 302 12.91 -9.98 14.66
C LYS A 302 14.02 -10.04 15.72
N ASP A 303 15.23 -9.58 15.39
CA ASP A 303 16.40 -9.60 16.27
C ASP A 303 16.67 -8.22 16.91
N THR A 304 15.68 -7.31 16.90
CA THR A 304 15.75 -6.03 17.60
C THR A 304 15.94 -6.25 19.11
N ALA A 305 16.68 -5.35 19.75
CA ALA A 305 16.81 -5.36 21.22
C ALA A 305 15.53 -4.89 21.94
N HIS A 306 14.58 -4.27 21.19
CA HIS A 306 13.41 -3.56 21.71
C HIS A 306 12.09 -4.05 21.10
N PRO A 307 11.77 -5.37 21.18
CA PRO A 307 10.62 -5.93 20.46
C PRO A 307 9.25 -5.42 20.96
N ALA A 308 9.17 -4.94 22.18
CA ALA A 308 7.94 -4.36 22.73
C ALA A 308 7.71 -2.96 22.16
N GLU A 309 8.71 -2.11 22.18
CA GLU A 309 8.66 -0.74 21.64
C GLU A 309 8.47 -0.73 20.11
N VAL A 310 9.08 -1.69 19.41
CA VAL A 310 8.87 -1.90 17.97
C VAL A 310 7.42 -2.27 17.68
N ALA A 311 6.82 -3.19 18.44
CA ALA A 311 5.43 -3.57 18.26
C ALA A 311 4.47 -2.43 18.61
N ASP A 312 4.78 -1.64 19.65
CA ASP A 312 4.03 -0.46 20.04
C ASP A 312 4.04 0.60 18.93
N LEU A 313 5.22 0.96 18.43
CA LEU A 313 5.37 1.89 17.31
C LEU A 313 4.57 1.44 16.07
N ILE A 314 4.70 0.17 15.67
CA ILE A 314 3.97 -0.38 14.52
C ILE A 314 2.46 -0.29 14.73
N THR A 315 1.99 -0.66 15.92
CA THR A 315 0.56 -0.62 16.28
C THR A 315 0.06 0.82 16.22
N TRP A 316 0.77 1.75 16.85
CA TRP A 316 0.42 3.16 16.91
C TRP A 316 0.41 3.78 15.50
N MET A 317 1.46 3.57 14.71
CA MET A 317 1.53 4.08 13.33
C MET A 317 0.37 3.58 12.46
N SER A 318 -0.12 2.38 12.71
CA SER A 318 -1.20 1.76 11.92
C SER A 318 -2.61 2.11 12.42
N SER A 319 -2.79 2.54 13.68
CA SER A 319 -4.11 2.65 14.31
C SER A 319 -4.37 3.93 15.09
N ASP A 320 -3.36 4.78 15.37
CA ASP A 320 -3.62 6.03 16.07
C ASP A 320 -4.47 6.98 15.21
N VAL A 321 -5.64 7.37 15.73
CA VAL A 321 -6.62 8.16 14.99
C VAL A 321 -6.07 9.55 14.63
N THR A 322 -5.37 10.21 15.57
CA THR A 322 -4.83 11.55 15.33
C THR A 322 -3.76 11.53 14.26
N ASN A 323 -2.86 10.56 14.35
CA ASN A 323 -1.79 10.37 13.38
C ASN A 323 -2.33 10.08 11.98
N GLN A 324 -3.21 9.10 11.88
CA GLN A 324 -3.77 8.64 10.61
C GLN A 324 -4.73 9.65 9.93
N THR A 325 -5.24 10.65 10.67
CA THR A 325 -6.03 11.74 10.06
C THR A 325 -5.22 12.50 9.00
N THR A 326 -3.89 12.53 9.09
CA THR A 326 -3.00 13.17 8.12
C THR A 326 -2.54 12.26 6.97
N ALA A 327 -2.97 11.00 6.96
CA ALA A 327 -2.59 10.04 5.93
C ALA A 327 -2.96 10.51 4.51
N VAL A 328 -2.14 10.13 3.53
CA VAL A 328 -2.35 10.48 2.10
C VAL A 328 -3.27 9.50 1.38
N THR A 329 -3.68 8.44 2.06
CA THR A 329 -4.54 7.38 1.49
C THR A 329 -5.47 6.84 2.57
N LEU A 330 -6.50 6.08 2.16
CA LEU A 330 -7.52 5.54 3.07
C LEU A 330 -6.88 4.65 4.15
N PRO A 331 -6.91 5.06 5.45
CA PRO A 331 -6.39 4.22 6.52
C PRO A 331 -7.10 2.86 6.59
N ALA A 332 -6.34 1.80 6.87
CA ALA A 332 -6.90 0.45 7.01
C ALA A 332 -7.64 0.23 8.34
N HIS A 333 -7.37 1.06 9.35
CA HIS A 333 -8.05 1.09 10.64
C HIS A 333 -9.32 1.92 10.54
N LYS A 334 -10.50 1.33 10.80
CA LYS A 334 -11.82 1.99 10.58
C LYS A 334 -11.99 3.30 11.35
N PRO A 335 -11.69 3.39 12.68
CA PRO A 335 -11.81 4.66 13.39
C PRO A 335 -10.94 5.76 12.78
N SER A 336 -9.72 5.41 12.37
CA SER A 336 -8.80 6.34 11.69
C SER A 336 -9.34 6.77 10.32
N SER A 337 -9.91 5.85 9.55
CA SER A 337 -10.49 6.18 8.24
C SER A 337 -11.67 7.13 8.34
N ILE A 338 -12.49 7.01 9.40
CA ILE A 338 -13.60 7.94 9.65
C ILE A 338 -13.06 9.34 9.91
N ALA A 339 -12.08 9.49 10.80
CA ALA A 339 -11.48 10.80 11.11
C ALA A 339 -10.78 11.42 9.88
N TRP A 340 -10.07 10.58 9.09
CA TRP A 340 -9.49 10.98 7.82
C TRP A 340 -10.56 11.44 6.82
N GLY A 341 -11.68 10.73 6.74
CA GLY A 341 -12.81 11.08 5.88
C GLY A 341 -13.48 12.40 6.24
N GLU A 342 -13.64 12.69 7.55
CA GLU A 342 -14.16 13.99 7.99
C GLU A 342 -13.22 15.13 7.59
N ARG A 343 -11.91 14.92 7.60
CA ARG A 343 -10.94 15.88 7.06
C ARG A 343 -11.15 16.10 5.55
N LEU A 344 -11.33 15.03 4.76
CA LEU A 344 -11.57 15.16 3.32
C LEU A 344 -12.88 15.88 3.02
N LYS A 345 -13.96 15.60 3.76
CA LYS A 345 -15.26 16.27 3.60
C LYS A 345 -15.17 17.78 3.89
N ALA A 346 -14.30 18.16 4.81
CA ALA A 346 -14.06 19.56 5.15
C ALA A 346 -13.09 20.27 4.19
N ASP A 347 -12.36 19.55 3.36
CA ASP A 347 -11.39 20.11 2.42
C ASP A 347 -12.09 20.60 1.13
N ALA A 348 -12.15 21.92 0.97
CA ALA A 348 -12.72 22.56 -0.22
C ALA A 348 -11.99 22.21 -1.54
N TYR A 349 -10.89 21.47 -1.46
CA TYR A 349 -10.19 20.97 -2.64
C TYR A 349 -11.06 20.02 -3.47
N TYR A 350 -11.89 19.21 -2.82
CA TYR A 350 -12.73 18.23 -3.50
C TYR A 350 -13.99 18.86 -4.07
N GLY A 351 -14.35 18.51 -5.30
CA GLY A 351 -15.54 18.96 -6.00
C GLY A 351 -16.82 18.20 -5.64
N SER A 352 -16.71 17.21 -4.74
CA SER A 352 -17.84 16.40 -4.27
C SER A 352 -17.66 16.06 -2.77
N PRO A 353 -18.73 16.15 -1.97
CA PRO A 353 -18.68 15.84 -0.55
C PRO A 353 -18.63 14.33 -0.25
N ASP A 354 -18.89 13.47 -1.21
CA ASP A 354 -18.98 12.01 -1.09
C ASP A 354 -17.69 11.27 -1.44
N VAL A 355 -16.58 12.00 -1.62
CA VAL A 355 -15.26 11.44 -1.97
C VAL A 355 -14.85 10.33 -1.00
N PHE A 356 -15.02 10.55 0.30
CA PHE A 356 -14.71 9.54 1.32
C PHE A 356 -15.65 8.34 1.22
N ASP A 357 -16.94 8.60 1.16
CA ASP A 357 -17.97 7.55 1.18
C ASP A 357 -17.83 6.62 -0.04
N MET A 358 -17.46 7.17 -1.20
CA MET A 358 -17.20 6.39 -2.41
C MET A 358 -15.96 5.51 -2.28
N GLN A 359 -14.88 6.02 -1.68
CA GLN A 359 -13.67 5.23 -1.44
C GLN A 359 -13.93 4.08 -0.46
N VAL A 360 -14.64 4.34 0.65
CA VAL A 360 -15.02 3.30 1.62
C VAL A 360 -15.89 2.25 0.97
N LYS A 361 -16.89 2.67 0.18
CA LYS A 361 -17.77 1.74 -0.54
C LYS A 361 -17.03 0.91 -1.57
N ALA A 362 -16.05 1.50 -2.27
CA ALA A 362 -15.22 0.78 -3.23
C ALA A 362 -14.40 -0.35 -2.57
N ALA A 363 -14.01 -0.20 -1.30
CA ALA A 363 -13.31 -1.25 -0.55
C ALA A 363 -14.12 -2.55 -0.40
N GLU A 364 -15.46 -2.47 -0.46
CA GLU A 364 -16.35 -3.65 -0.42
C GLU A 364 -16.21 -4.55 -1.66
N TYR A 365 -15.68 -3.99 -2.75
CA TYR A 365 -15.47 -4.65 -4.03
C TYR A 365 -14.05 -5.15 -4.25
N SER A 366 -13.22 -5.16 -3.20
CA SER A 366 -11.84 -5.63 -3.29
C SER A 366 -11.78 -7.08 -3.80
N HIS A 367 -10.91 -7.31 -4.76
CA HIS A 367 -10.71 -8.64 -5.34
C HIS A 367 -10.26 -9.63 -4.26
N PRO A 368 -10.91 -10.82 -4.14
CA PRO A 368 -10.63 -11.76 -3.06
C PRO A 368 -9.29 -12.47 -3.19
N GLY A 369 -8.67 -12.44 -4.38
CA GLY A 369 -7.46 -13.18 -4.72
C GLY A 369 -6.15 -12.40 -4.55
N TYR A 370 -6.12 -11.38 -3.69
CA TYR A 370 -4.85 -10.69 -3.43
C TYR A 370 -3.85 -11.64 -2.77
N VAL A 371 -2.73 -11.88 -3.44
CA VAL A 371 -1.71 -12.83 -3.03
C VAL A 371 -0.44 -12.11 -2.66
N SER A 372 0.03 -12.30 -1.45
CA SER A 372 1.38 -11.88 -1.04
C SER A 372 2.41 -12.85 -1.62
N LEU A 373 3.02 -12.48 -2.73
CA LEU A 373 4.04 -13.27 -3.41
C LEU A 373 5.44 -12.91 -2.92
N ARG A 374 6.36 -13.87 -2.96
CA ARG A 374 7.79 -13.66 -2.64
C ARG A 374 8.56 -12.94 -3.75
N PHE A 375 7.87 -12.42 -4.75
CA PHE A 375 8.41 -11.63 -5.86
C PHE A 375 7.37 -10.59 -6.31
N SER A 376 7.84 -9.54 -6.96
CA SER A 376 6.97 -8.47 -7.46
C SER A 376 6.43 -8.81 -8.85
N VAL A 377 5.12 -8.85 -8.99
CA VAL A 377 4.42 -8.94 -10.28
C VAL A 377 4.53 -7.60 -11.01
N GLU A 378 4.42 -6.49 -10.28
CA GLU A 378 4.56 -5.14 -10.83
C GLU A 378 5.93 -4.92 -11.50
N ASP A 379 7.04 -5.35 -10.85
CA ASP A 379 8.37 -5.25 -11.45
C ASP A 379 8.46 -6.04 -12.77
N ALA A 380 7.81 -7.20 -12.85
CA ALA A 380 7.76 -7.98 -14.08
C ALA A 380 6.94 -7.28 -15.17
N ILE A 381 5.81 -6.67 -14.81
CA ILE A 381 4.97 -5.88 -15.73
C ILE A 381 5.77 -4.68 -16.27
N VAL A 382 6.41 -3.92 -15.40
CA VAL A 382 7.25 -2.77 -15.81
C VAL A 382 8.38 -3.22 -16.73
N LYS A 383 9.10 -4.27 -16.35
CA LYS A 383 10.23 -4.81 -17.11
C LYS A 383 9.84 -5.31 -18.50
N ILE A 384 8.69 -5.93 -18.64
CA ILE A 384 8.25 -6.58 -19.89
C ILE A 384 7.25 -5.72 -20.65
N VAL A 385 6.11 -5.40 -20.02
CA VAL A 385 4.98 -4.78 -20.73
C VAL A 385 5.26 -3.30 -21.01
N SER A 386 5.65 -2.52 -19.99
CA SER A 386 5.96 -1.11 -20.18
C SER A 386 7.11 -0.91 -21.19
N ALA A 387 8.17 -1.72 -21.07
CA ALA A 387 9.29 -1.66 -22.00
C ALA A 387 8.90 -2.02 -23.44
N ASN A 388 7.95 -2.93 -23.62
CA ASN A 388 7.43 -3.34 -24.92
C ASN A 388 6.51 -2.27 -25.52
N ILE A 389 5.60 -1.70 -24.75
CA ILE A 389 4.74 -0.57 -25.16
C ILE A 389 5.60 0.59 -25.69
N ALA A 390 6.67 0.93 -24.98
CA ALA A 390 7.61 1.98 -25.39
C ALA A 390 8.27 1.69 -26.77
N LYS A 391 8.42 0.42 -27.12
CA LYS A 391 8.98 -0.03 -28.41
C LYS A 391 7.90 -0.24 -29.50
N GLY A 392 6.62 0.01 -29.17
CA GLY A 392 5.51 -0.18 -30.09
C GLY A 392 4.99 -1.62 -30.19
N VAL A 393 5.40 -2.50 -29.26
CA VAL A 393 4.84 -3.86 -29.14
C VAL A 393 3.56 -3.80 -28.33
N THR A 394 2.53 -4.54 -28.76
CA THR A 394 1.24 -4.57 -28.08
C THR A 394 1.30 -5.28 -26.74
N VAL A 395 0.33 -4.99 -25.87
CA VAL A 395 0.14 -5.67 -24.58
C VAL A 395 -0.11 -7.15 -24.80
N GLU A 396 -1.04 -7.50 -25.70
CA GLU A 396 -1.36 -8.89 -26.03
C GLU A 396 -0.09 -9.67 -26.47
N ALA A 397 0.71 -9.08 -27.35
CA ALA A 397 1.96 -9.70 -27.79
C ALA A 397 3.03 -9.81 -26.69
N SER A 398 2.89 -9.04 -25.61
CA SER A 398 3.81 -9.05 -24.47
C SER A 398 3.49 -10.12 -23.43
N LEU A 399 2.25 -10.63 -23.38
CA LEU A 399 1.79 -11.59 -22.35
C LEU A 399 2.62 -12.90 -22.32
N PRO A 400 3.03 -13.51 -23.44
CA PRO A 400 3.88 -14.70 -23.37
C PRO A 400 5.24 -14.46 -22.73
N ALA A 401 5.82 -13.29 -22.96
CA ALA A 401 7.10 -12.91 -22.33
C ALA A 401 6.91 -12.61 -20.84
N LEU A 402 5.81 -11.94 -20.48
CA LEU A 402 5.44 -11.69 -19.08
C LEU A 402 5.22 -13.03 -18.35
N GLN A 403 4.47 -13.96 -18.92
CA GLN A 403 4.27 -15.29 -18.35
C GLN A 403 5.60 -16.00 -18.09
N THR A 404 6.51 -15.97 -19.07
CA THR A 404 7.84 -16.56 -18.91
C THR A 404 8.62 -15.94 -17.76
N GLU A 405 8.59 -14.63 -17.63
CA GLU A 405 9.24 -13.91 -16.51
C GLU A 405 8.62 -14.28 -15.16
N LEU A 406 7.28 -14.29 -15.06
CA LEU A 406 6.58 -14.66 -13.81
C LEU A 406 6.88 -16.10 -13.39
N VAL A 407 6.92 -17.06 -14.36
CA VAL A 407 7.31 -18.45 -14.10
C VAL A 407 8.75 -18.53 -13.58
N ASN A 408 9.68 -17.78 -14.17
CA ASN A 408 11.07 -17.74 -13.73
C ASN A 408 11.18 -17.15 -12.31
N LEU A 409 10.51 -16.04 -12.05
CA LEU A 409 10.49 -15.41 -10.72
C LEU A 409 9.89 -16.35 -9.67
N ALA A 410 8.78 -17.02 -9.99
CA ALA A 410 8.16 -17.99 -9.09
C ALA A 410 9.15 -19.11 -8.72
N LYS A 411 9.78 -19.73 -9.70
CA LYS A 411 10.78 -20.81 -9.47
C LYS A 411 11.99 -20.32 -8.66
N LEU A 412 12.52 -19.14 -8.97
CA LEU A 412 13.64 -18.54 -8.24
C LEU A 412 13.31 -18.28 -6.76
N ASN A 413 12.04 -18.01 -6.46
CA ASN A 413 11.54 -17.74 -5.11
C ASN A 413 10.94 -18.98 -4.42
N GLY A 414 11.22 -20.17 -4.95
CA GLY A 414 10.89 -21.45 -4.32
C GLY A 414 9.46 -21.91 -4.51
N TYR A 415 8.74 -21.38 -5.51
CA TYR A 415 7.43 -21.90 -5.90
C TYR A 415 7.54 -23.04 -6.91
N THR A 416 6.64 -23.99 -6.78
CA THR A 416 6.27 -24.93 -7.86
C THR A 416 5.25 -24.23 -8.76
N VAL A 417 5.41 -24.34 -10.09
CA VAL A 417 4.49 -23.73 -11.05
C VAL A 417 3.73 -24.82 -11.79
N GLU A 418 2.40 -24.75 -11.82
CA GLU A 418 1.46 -25.59 -12.55
C GLU A 418 0.94 -24.90 -13.82
#